data_32ec3d519f304ad58006fa34334370a4
#
_entry.id   32ec3d519f304ad58006fa34334370a4
#
_cell.length_a   1.000
_cell.length_b   1.000
_cell.length_c   1.000
_cell.angle_alpha   90.00
_cell.angle_beta   90.00
_cell.angle_gamma   90.00
#
_symmetry.space_group_name_H-M   'P 1'
#
loop_
_entity.id
_entity.type
_entity.pdbx_description
1 polymer ?
#
loop_
_entity_poly.entity_id
_entity_poly.type
_entity_poly.pdbx_seq_one_letter_code
_entity_poly.pdbx_strand_id
1 'polypeptide(L)'
;MAAMHLVALHGYPLDRRMWNPLAERAADGRLGPITSVFAPDLRGRGRSPHPAAATHAMSLLADDVARDLGAALPADAPFLLAGLSMGGYVCFELIKRHGARFQGRLRGLALFDTKASADDTAGRAGRKAAIEAIRKDGIEAVLSAMLPKLLAHGSKGTPAEDLVTRMVLATPPETAMADLAGLAVRDEGFEVLSAWDRPLLVAVGEEDAIAPPADSEAMTAVAAHAPWVRLLTVPGAGHMVPLEQPDEAAAGLASLAEAALRAP
;
A
#
# COMPACT_ATOMS: atom_id res chain seq x y z
N MET A 1 -0.07 -24.55 -12.80
CA MET A 1 0.80 -23.72 -11.93
C MET A 1 0.05 -23.47 -10.62
N ALA A 2 0.73 -23.45 -9.48
CA ALA A 2 0.07 -23.14 -8.20
C ALA A 2 -0.53 -21.73 -8.27
N ALA A 3 -1.82 -21.62 -7.99
CA ALA A 3 -2.51 -20.33 -7.93
C ALA A 3 -2.01 -19.52 -6.72
N MET A 4 -1.76 -18.23 -6.92
CA MET A 4 -1.31 -17.31 -5.89
C MET A 4 -2.32 -16.17 -5.74
N HIS A 5 -2.57 -15.73 -4.54
CA HIS A 5 -3.43 -14.59 -4.25
C HIS A 5 -2.59 -13.32 -4.04
N LEU A 6 -3.11 -12.16 -4.40
CA LEU A 6 -2.56 -10.87 -4.02
C LEU A 6 -3.42 -10.25 -2.92
N VAL A 7 -2.82 -9.94 -1.78
CA VAL A 7 -3.42 -9.13 -0.72
C VAL A 7 -2.91 -7.71 -0.88
N ALA A 8 -3.79 -6.74 -1.16
CA ALA A 8 -3.41 -5.41 -1.57
C ALA A 8 -4.01 -4.33 -0.66
N LEU A 9 -3.16 -3.59 0.04
CA LEU A 9 -3.51 -2.60 1.05
C LEU A 9 -3.38 -1.19 0.49
N HIS A 10 -4.47 -0.43 0.53
CA HIS A 10 -4.53 0.92 -0.02
C HIS A 10 -3.83 1.97 0.87
N GLY A 11 -3.50 3.12 0.26
CA GLY A 11 -2.93 4.28 0.94
C GLY A 11 -3.98 5.22 1.56
N TYR A 12 -3.47 6.26 2.24
CA TYR A 12 -4.24 7.40 2.74
C TYR A 12 -4.44 8.43 1.62
N PRO A 13 -5.57 9.08 1.50
CA PRO A 13 -6.90 8.83 2.07
C PRO A 13 -7.82 8.09 1.07
N LEU A 14 -7.33 6.97 0.59
CA LEU A 14 -7.93 6.19 -0.50
C LEU A 14 -8.71 4.99 0.02
N ASP A 15 -9.24 4.18 -0.89
CA ASP A 15 -9.89 2.92 -0.60
C ASP A 15 -9.50 1.82 -1.61
N ARG A 16 -10.06 0.61 -1.44
CA ARG A 16 -9.74 -0.56 -2.25
C ARG A 16 -9.88 -0.36 -3.76
N ARG A 17 -10.67 0.63 -4.22
CA ARG A 17 -10.91 0.89 -5.65
C ARG A 17 -9.64 1.24 -6.41
N MET A 18 -8.59 1.73 -5.73
CA MET A 18 -7.31 1.97 -6.35
C MET A 18 -6.64 0.72 -6.94
N TRP A 19 -7.03 -0.47 -6.44
CA TRP A 19 -6.52 -1.76 -6.90
C TRP A 19 -7.35 -2.39 -8.02
N ASN A 20 -8.47 -1.76 -8.44
CA ASN A 20 -9.35 -2.30 -9.49
C ASN A 20 -8.61 -2.62 -10.79
N PRO A 21 -7.68 -1.77 -11.30
CA PRO A 21 -6.96 -2.08 -12.54
C PRO A 21 -6.14 -3.38 -12.45
N LEU A 22 -5.60 -3.70 -11.27
CA LEU A 22 -4.88 -4.96 -11.05
C LEU A 22 -5.83 -6.14 -10.83
N ALA A 23 -6.97 -5.93 -10.19
CA ALA A 23 -8.00 -6.97 -10.03
C ALA A 23 -8.57 -7.43 -11.40
N GLU A 24 -8.80 -6.48 -12.31
CA GLU A 24 -9.21 -6.76 -13.70
C GLU A 24 -8.14 -7.57 -14.43
N ARG A 25 -6.86 -7.20 -14.32
CA ARG A 25 -5.75 -7.93 -14.92
C ARG A 25 -5.56 -9.32 -14.36
N ALA A 26 -5.85 -9.53 -13.07
CA ALA A 26 -5.85 -10.88 -12.48
C ALA A 26 -6.95 -11.74 -13.08
N ALA A 27 -8.16 -11.19 -13.22
CA ALA A 27 -9.31 -11.89 -13.83
C ALA A 27 -9.04 -12.26 -15.30
N ASP A 28 -8.31 -11.40 -16.03
CA ASP A 28 -7.92 -11.63 -17.44
C ASP A 28 -6.65 -12.50 -17.58
N GLY A 29 -6.07 -13.01 -16.49
CA GLY A 29 -4.84 -13.83 -16.52
C GLY A 29 -3.56 -13.04 -16.84
N ARG A 30 -3.60 -11.69 -16.76
CA ARG A 30 -2.47 -10.80 -17.08
C ARG A 30 -1.55 -10.50 -15.87
N LEU A 31 -1.79 -11.12 -14.71
CA LEU A 31 -0.93 -11.06 -13.54
C LEU A 31 -0.06 -12.32 -13.33
N GLY A 32 0.20 -13.07 -14.40
CA GLY A 32 1.00 -14.30 -14.32
C GLY A 32 0.39 -15.32 -13.35
N PRO A 33 1.14 -15.80 -12.34
CA PRO A 33 0.63 -16.77 -11.37
C PRO A 33 -0.43 -16.23 -10.40
N ILE A 34 -0.65 -14.91 -10.33
CA ILE A 34 -1.63 -14.30 -9.46
C ILE A 34 -3.02 -14.41 -10.08
N THR A 35 -3.90 -15.16 -9.44
CA THR A 35 -5.24 -15.49 -9.97
C THR A 35 -6.36 -14.69 -9.31
N SER A 36 -6.11 -14.01 -8.21
CA SER A 36 -7.09 -13.14 -7.54
C SER A 36 -6.43 -12.04 -6.73
N VAL A 37 -7.19 -10.96 -6.53
CA VAL A 37 -6.79 -9.82 -5.69
C VAL A 37 -7.79 -9.67 -4.56
N PHE A 38 -7.33 -9.79 -3.32
CA PHE A 38 -8.06 -9.43 -2.12
C PHE A 38 -7.58 -8.05 -1.66
N ALA A 39 -8.40 -7.04 -1.87
CA ALA A 39 -8.14 -5.67 -1.45
C ALA A 39 -9.20 -5.25 -0.43
N PRO A 40 -8.94 -5.34 0.88
CA PRO A 40 -9.87 -4.86 1.90
C PRO A 40 -9.87 -3.32 1.95
N ASP A 41 -11.02 -2.75 2.29
CA ASP A 41 -11.06 -1.38 2.78
C ASP A 41 -10.55 -1.37 4.23
N LEU A 42 -9.55 -0.55 4.51
CA LEU A 42 -9.04 -0.39 5.86
C LEU A 42 -10.10 0.29 6.76
N ARG A 43 -9.94 0.16 8.05
CA ARG A 43 -10.85 0.65 9.10
C ARG A 43 -11.49 2.01 8.78
N GLY A 44 -12.78 2.13 9.05
CA GLY A 44 -13.54 3.40 9.02
C GLY A 44 -13.96 3.88 7.63
N ARG A 45 -13.80 3.06 6.57
CA ARG A 45 -14.18 3.47 5.21
C ARG A 45 -14.77 2.34 4.37
N GLY A 46 -15.43 2.71 3.27
CA GLY A 46 -15.90 1.79 2.25
C GLY A 46 -16.73 0.64 2.81
N ARG A 47 -16.27 -0.60 2.57
CA ARG A 47 -16.91 -1.84 3.04
C ARG A 47 -16.23 -2.45 4.26
N SER A 48 -15.34 -1.71 4.93
CA SER A 48 -14.68 -2.21 6.14
C SER A 48 -15.70 -2.59 7.21
N PRO A 49 -15.61 -3.80 7.81
CA PRO A 49 -16.46 -4.16 8.93
C PRO A 49 -15.99 -3.50 10.25
N HIS A 50 -14.84 -2.82 10.23
CA HIS A 50 -14.22 -2.22 11.39
C HIS A 50 -14.59 -0.73 11.47
N PRO A 51 -15.29 -0.27 12.53
CA PRO A 51 -15.66 1.13 12.68
C PRO A 51 -14.43 2.01 12.91
N ALA A 52 -14.56 3.30 12.59
CA ALA A 52 -13.51 4.28 12.87
C ALA A 52 -13.15 4.30 14.37
N ALA A 53 -11.87 4.57 14.66
CA ALA A 53 -11.33 4.77 16.00
C ALA A 53 -10.71 6.17 16.09
N ALA A 54 -10.41 6.64 17.30
CA ALA A 54 -9.80 7.96 17.48
C ALA A 54 -8.40 8.08 16.84
N THR A 55 -7.69 6.96 16.73
CA THR A 55 -6.38 6.85 16.07
C THR A 55 -6.30 5.51 15.35
N HIS A 56 -5.95 5.54 14.09
CA HIS A 56 -5.68 4.34 13.29
C HIS A 56 -4.17 4.05 13.32
N ALA A 57 -3.67 3.57 14.46
CA ALA A 57 -2.29 3.07 14.53
C ALA A 57 -2.07 1.98 13.47
N MET A 58 -0.90 1.94 12.85
CA MET A 58 -0.60 0.94 11.80
C MET A 58 -0.74 -0.48 12.32
N SER A 59 -0.42 -0.70 13.61
CA SER A 59 -0.63 -1.97 14.31
C SER A 59 -2.10 -2.37 14.41
N LEU A 60 -3.01 -1.43 14.68
CA LEU A 60 -4.46 -1.67 14.72
C LEU A 60 -4.99 -2.06 13.33
N LEU A 61 -4.55 -1.35 12.29
CA LEU A 61 -4.92 -1.67 10.91
C LEU A 61 -4.38 -3.05 10.50
N ALA A 62 -3.17 -3.39 10.91
CA ALA A 62 -2.57 -4.71 10.67
C ALA A 62 -3.35 -5.84 11.37
N ASP A 63 -3.81 -5.62 12.61
CA ASP A 63 -4.63 -6.60 13.35
C ASP A 63 -5.98 -6.83 12.64
N ASP A 64 -6.62 -5.80 12.09
CA ASP A 64 -7.83 -5.92 11.29
C ASP A 64 -7.58 -6.73 10.02
N VAL A 65 -6.55 -6.38 9.26
CA VAL A 65 -6.16 -7.11 8.04
C VAL A 65 -5.88 -8.58 8.34
N ALA A 66 -5.14 -8.88 9.44
CA ALA A 66 -4.86 -10.27 9.83
C ALA A 66 -6.12 -11.07 10.15
N ARG A 67 -7.16 -10.41 10.68
CA ARG A 67 -8.47 -11.02 10.96
C ARG A 67 -9.23 -11.27 9.68
N ASP A 68 -9.29 -10.27 8.79
CA ASP A 68 -10.02 -10.34 7.52
C ASP A 68 -9.41 -11.38 6.57
N LEU A 69 -8.08 -11.51 6.53
CA LEU A 69 -7.37 -12.54 5.77
C LEU A 69 -7.79 -13.97 6.17
N GLY A 70 -8.05 -14.20 7.46
CA GLY A 70 -8.50 -15.50 7.95
C GLY A 70 -9.88 -15.90 7.44
N ALA A 71 -10.72 -14.92 7.09
CA ALA A 71 -12.06 -15.15 6.53
C ALA A 71 -12.07 -15.14 5.00
N ALA A 72 -11.14 -14.42 4.36
CA ALA A 72 -11.15 -14.16 2.92
C ALA A 72 -10.38 -15.18 2.09
N LEU A 73 -9.32 -15.77 2.64
CA LEU A 73 -8.45 -16.71 1.93
C LEU A 73 -8.51 -18.10 2.55
N PRO A 74 -8.45 -19.18 1.74
CA PRO A 74 -8.28 -20.55 2.26
C PRO A 74 -7.10 -20.64 3.24
N ALA A 75 -7.21 -21.53 4.21
CA ALA A 75 -6.25 -21.61 5.31
C ALA A 75 -4.80 -21.91 4.89
N ASP A 76 -4.61 -22.55 3.76
CA ASP A 76 -3.32 -22.96 3.18
C ASP A 76 -2.93 -22.18 1.92
N ALA A 77 -3.78 -21.25 1.47
CA ALA A 77 -3.54 -20.52 0.22
C ALA A 77 -2.30 -19.64 0.29
N PRO A 78 -1.35 -19.75 -0.65
CA PRO A 78 -0.20 -18.87 -0.75
C PRO A 78 -0.62 -17.49 -1.25
N PHE A 79 0.00 -16.44 -0.72
CA PHE A 79 -0.27 -15.08 -1.13
C PHE A 79 0.97 -14.18 -1.16
N LEU A 80 0.90 -13.15 -1.99
CA LEU A 80 1.79 -12.00 -1.95
C LEU A 80 1.08 -10.87 -1.19
N LEU A 81 1.85 -10.13 -0.42
CA LEU A 81 1.36 -8.94 0.27
C LEU A 81 1.81 -7.69 -0.49
N ALA A 82 0.89 -6.80 -0.81
CA ALA A 82 1.19 -5.53 -1.46
C ALA A 82 0.64 -4.37 -0.63
N GLY A 83 1.38 -3.27 -0.56
CA GLY A 83 0.92 -2.05 0.09
C GLY A 83 1.36 -0.81 -0.66
N LEU A 84 0.43 0.14 -0.85
CA LEU A 84 0.73 1.46 -1.38
C LEU A 84 0.77 2.48 -0.25
N SER A 85 1.85 3.28 -0.16
CA SER A 85 1.95 4.40 0.78
C SER A 85 1.67 3.94 2.23
N MET A 86 0.60 4.43 2.87
CA MET A 86 0.15 3.97 4.18
C MET A 86 -0.05 2.44 4.23
N GLY A 87 -0.54 1.83 3.15
CA GLY A 87 -0.66 0.37 3.05
C GLY A 87 0.68 -0.36 3.20
N GLY A 88 1.79 0.25 2.77
CA GLY A 88 3.15 -0.26 3.00
C GLY A 88 3.51 -0.27 4.49
N TYR A 89 3.14 0.78 5.23
CA TYR A 89 3.36 0.82 6.69
C TYR A 89 2.53 -0.25 7.42
N VAL A 90 1.29 -0.48 6.94
CA VAL A 90 0.45 -1.57 7.47
C VAL A 90 1.07 -2.94 7.14
N CYS A 91 1.70 -3.11 5.96
CA CYS A 91 2.44 -4.34 5.62
C CYS A 91 3.58 -4.61 6.61
N PHE A 92 4.37 -3.60 6.97
CA PHE A 92 5.45 -3.76 7.96
C PHE A 92 4.90 -4.23 9.31
N GLU A 93 3.85 -3.60 9.82
CA GLU A 93 3.23 -4.01 11.08
C GLU A 93 2.57 -5.40 10.99
N LEU A 94 1.95 -5.74 9.85
CA LEU A 94 1.38 -7.07 9.63
C LEU A 94 2.46 -8.16 9.69
N ILE A 95 3.60 -7.94 9.06
CA ILE A 95 4.75 -8.86 9.07
C ILE A 95 5.32 -8.98 10.48
N LYS A 96 5.56 -7.86 11.15
CA LYS A 96 6.12 -7.79 12.51
C LYS A 96 5.25 -8.53 13.53
N ARG A 97 3.94 -8.34 13.48
CA ARG A 97 2.99 -8.84 14.48
C ARG A 97 2.42 -10.22 14.15
N HIS A 98 2.22 -10.51 12.88
CA HIS A 98 1.49 -11.69 12.42
C HIS A 98 2.28 -12.55 11.41
N GLY A 99 3.52 -12.21 11.09
CA GLY A 99 4.34 -12.93 10.10
C GLY A 99 4.46 -14.43 10.40
N ALA A 100 4.62 -14.80 11.67
CA ALA A 100 4.68 -16.21 12.10
C ALA A 100 3.38 -16.96 11.79
N ARG A 101 2.20 -16.31 11.91
CA ARG A 101 0.89 -16.89 11.56
C ARG A 101 0.76 -17.22 10.07
N PHE A 102 1.46 -16.46 9.24
CA PHE A 102 1.43 -16.58 7.78
C PHE A 102 2.66 -17.31 7.22
N GLN A 103 3.47 -17.92 8.09
CA GLN A 103 4.65 -18.67 7.68
C GLN A 103 4.28 -19.77 6.66
N GLY A 104 5.02 -19.83 5.54
CA GLY A 104 4.73 -20.74 4.43
C GLY A 104 3.66 -20.26 3.44
N ARG A 105 2.79 -19.31 3.85
CA ARG A 105 1.72 -18.76 3.00
C ARG A 105 2.09 -17.39 2.40
N LEU A 106 2.67 -16.51 3.19
CA LEU A 106 3.19 -15.23 2.73
C LEU A 106 4.48 -15.49 1.93
N ARG A 107 4.42 -15.33 0.61
CA ARG A 107 5.46 -15.75 -0.33
C ARG A 107 6.30 -14.61 -0.87
N GLY A 108 5.89 -13.37 -0.71
CA GLY A 108 6.62 -12.19 -1.17
C GLY A 108 5.93 -10.89 -0.76
N LEU A 109 6.67 -9.79 -0.86
CA LEU A 109 6.24 -8.44 -0.50
C LEU A 109 6.40 -7.50 -1.69
N ALA A 110 5.38 -6.70 -1.97
CA ALA A 110 5.40 -5.60 -2.93
C ALA A 110 5.11 -4.27 -2.24
N LEU A 111 5.99 -3.32 -2.35
CA LEU A 111 5.87 -1.99 -1.77
C LEU A 111 5.78 -0.97 -2.90
N PHE A 112 4.65 -0.26 -2.98
CA PHE A 112 4.37 0.74 -3.99
C PHE A 112 4.34 2.14 -3.35
N ASP A 113 5.09 3.08 -3.91
CA ASP A 113 4.99 4.50 -3.57
C ASP A 113 4.99 4.73 -2.05
N THR A 114 5.92 4.11 -1.34
CA THR A 114 6.00 4.11 0.12
C THR A 114 7.45 4.27 0.59
N LYS A 115 7.64 4.34 1.91
CA LYS A 115 8.96 4.43 2.53
C LYS A 115 9.03 3.65 3.84
N ALA A 116 10.23 3.28 4.29
CA ALA A 116 10.42 2.61 5.57
C ALA A 116 10.67 3.57 6.74
N SER A 117 11.02 4.83 6.49
CA SER A 117 11.30 5.81 7.55
C SER A 117 10.05 6.26 8.30
N ALA A 118 10.16 6.47 9.61
CA ALA A 118 9.16 7.15 10.41
C ALA A 118 9.02 8.64 10.03
N ASP A 119 7.93 9.30 10.44
CA ASP A 119 7.85 10.75 10.33
C ASP A 119 8.84 11.42 11.29
N ASP A 120 9.59 12.38 10.77
CA ASP A 120 10.41 13.28 11.58
C ASP A 120 9.54 14.33 12.29
N THR A 121 10.16 15.29 12.95
CA THR A 121 9.45 16.37 13.67
C THR A 121 8.60 17.22 12.71
N ALA A 122 9.09 17.50 11.51
CA ALA A 122 8.38 18.31 10.53
C ALA A 122 7.19 17.51 9.94
N GLY A 123 7.38 16.22 9.63
CA GLY A 123 6.33 15.34 9.20
C GLY A 123 5.19 15.23 10.21
N ARG A 124 5.52 15.00 11.49
CA ARG A 124 4.51 14.97 12.57
C ARG A 124 3.76 16.29 12.72
N ALA A 125 4.46 17.43 12.61
CA ALA A 125 3.83 18.74 12.64
C ALA A 125 2.88 18.94 11.44
N GLY A 126 3.28 18.49 10.24
CA GLY A 126 2.46 18.49 9.04
C GLY A 126 1.17 17.67 9.21
N ARG A 127 1.27 16.44 9.83
CA ARG A 127 0.07 15.64 10.13
C ARG A 127 -0.89 16.36 11.06
N LYS A 128 -0.37 17.02 12.10
CA LYS A 128 -1.18 17.80 13.05
C LYS A 128 -1.88 18.97 12.34
N ALA A 129 -1.17 19.71 11.50
CA ALA A 129 -1.73 20.81 10.73
C ALA A 129 -2.83 20.32 9.76
N ALA A 130 -2.65 19.17 9.12
CA ALA A 130 -3.65 18.57 8.26
C ALA A 130 -4.91 18.15 9.03
N ILE A 131 -4.78 17.61 10.24
CA ILE A 131 -5.92 17.32 11.13
C ILE A 131 -6.71 18.58 11.44
N GLU A 132 -6.05 19.69 11.78
CA GLU A 132 -6.74 20.96 12.05
C GLU A 132 -7.41 21.53 10.78
N ALA A 133 -6.80 21.38 9.61
CA ALA A 133 -7.42 21.77 8.35
C ALA A 133 -8.70 20.96 8.07
N ILE A 134 -8.68 19.63 8.32
CA ILE A 134 -9.89 18.79 8.16
C ILE A 134 -10.99 19.20 9.15
N ARG A 135 -10.65 19.52 10.40
CA ARG A 135 -11.63 20.00 11.39
C ARG A 135 -12.31 21.27 10.95
N LYS A 136 -11.59 22.16 10.31
CA LYS A 136 -12.10 23.46 9.86
C LYS A 136 -12.87 23.38 8.55
N ASP A 137 -12.29 22.69 7.55
CA ASP A 137 -12.69 22.81 6.15
C ASP A 137 -13.19 21.47 5.55
N GLY A 138 -13.27 20.40 6.38
CA GLY A 138 -13.74 19.09 5.93
C GLY A 138 -12.72 18.32 5.11
N ILE A 139 -13.18 17.27 4.43
CA ILE A 139 -12.34 16.39 3.61
C ILE A 139 -11.81 17.09 2.35
N GLU A 140 -12.45 18.17 1.92
CA GLU A 140 -12.03 19.01 0.80
C GLU A 140 -10.65 19.64 1.03
N ALA A 141 -10.28 19.89 2.29
CA ALA A 141 -8.94 20.35 2.64
C ALA A 141 -7.88 19.29 2.27
N VAL A 142 -8.20 18.00 2.45
CA VAL A 142 -7.32 16.89 2.06
C VAL A 142 -7.21 16.82 0.54
N LEU A 143 -8.33 16.89 -0.17
CA LEU A 143 -8.35 16.85 -1.63
C LEU A 143 -7.46 17.96 -2.21
N SER A 144 -7.66 19.19 -1.76
CA SER A 144 -6.91 20.36 -2.25
C SER A 144 -5.41 20.24 -1.99
N ALA A 145 -5.00 19.68 -0.84
CA ALA A 145 -3.60 19.57 -0.45
C ALA A 145 -2.89 18.37 -1.09
N MET A 146 -3.61 17.26 -1.30
CA MET A 146 -3.02 15.98 -1.70
C MET A 146 -3.11 15.71 -3.20
N LEU A 147 -4.24 16.03 -3.85
CA LEU A 147 -4.46 15.68 -5.26
C LEU A 147 -3.30 16.12 -6.18
N PRO A 148 -2.74 17.34 -6.05
CA PRO A 148 -1.63 17.77 -6.90
C PRO A 148 -0.33 16.97 -6.71
N LYS A 149 -0.22 16.19 -5.62
CA LYS A 149 0.96 15.39 -5.26
C LYS A 149 0.76 13.89 -5.46
N LEU A 150 -0.51 13.45 -5.55
CA LEU A 150 -0.85 12.03 -5.69
C LEU A 150 -0.61 11.51 -7.11
N LEU A 151 -0.69 12.37 -8.12
CA LEU A 151 -0.65 11.96 -9.50
C LEU A 151 0.47 12.68 -10.26
N ALA A 152 1.05 11.99 -11.24
CA ALA A 152 1.97 12.57 -12.18
C ALA A 152 1.31 13.70 -12.97
N HIS A 153 2.12 14.59 -13.52
CA HIS A 153 1.62 15.73 -14.29
C HIS A 153 0.75 15.31 -15.49
N GLY A 154 1.11 14.22 -16.15
CA GLY A 154 0.38 13.65 -17.29
C GLY A 154 -0.96 12.99 -16.93
N SER A 155 -1.24 12.73 -15.64
CA SER A 155 -2.48 12.09 -15.19
C SER A 155 -3.62 13.08 -14.91
N LYS A 156 -3.40 14.39 -15.07
CA LYS A 156 -4.44 15.41 -14.91
C LYS A 156 -5.51 15.29 -15.99
N GLY A 157 -6.78 15.40 -15.58
CA GLY A 157 -7.94 15.28 -16.49
C GLY A 157 -8.20 13.85 -16.98
N THR A 158 -7.55 12.85 -16.39
CA THR A 158 -7.75 11.44 -16.75
C THR A 158 -8.75 10.74 -15.82
N PRO A 159 -9.26 9.56 -16.20
CA PRO A 159 -10.08 8.73 -15.29
C PRO A 159 -9.40 8.38 -13.95
N ALA A 160 -8.06 8.38 -13.90
CA ALA A 160 -7.31 8.17 -12.66
C ALA A 160 -7.52 9.32 -11.68
N GLU A 161 -7.43 10.58 -12.13
CA GLU A 161 -7.71 11.76 -11.29
C GLU A 161 -9.14 11.76 -10.78
N ASP A 162 -10.11 11.44 -11.66
CA ASP A 162 -11.51 11.34 -11.26
C ASP A 162 -11.72 10.27 -10.19
N LEU A 163 -11.07 9.11 -10.32
CA LEU A 163 -11.19 8.03 -9.34
C LEU A 163 -10.56 8.42 -8.01
N VAL A 164 -9.36 9.00 -8.02
CA VAL A 164 -8.68 9.50 -6.81
C VAL A 164 -9.55 10.54 -6.11
N THR A 165 -10.08 11.52 -6.86
CA THR A 165 -10.99 12.54 -6.31
C THR A 165 -12.19 11.92 -5.62
N ARG A 166 -12.87 10.95 -6.27
CA ARG A 166 -14.00 10.24 -5.68
C ARG A 166 -13.63 9.43 -4.43
N MET A 167 -12.44 8.82 -4.38
CA MET A 167 -11.98 8.08 -3.20
C MET A 167 -11.72 9.01 -2.03
N VAL A 168 -11.02 10.13 -2.27
CA VAL A 168 -10.75 11.13 -1.23
C VAL A 168 -12.05 11.68 -0.65
N LEU A 169 -12.96 12.15 -1.50
CA LEU A 169 -14.25 12.72 -1.07
C LEU A 169 -15.18 11.70 -0.39
N ALA A 170 -15.02 10.42 -0.66
CA ALA A 170 -15.77 9.35 0.01
C ALA A 170 -15.21 8.97 1.38
N THR A 171 -14.02 9.46 1.75
CA THR A 171 -13.40 9.16 3.04
C THR A 171 -14.02 10.06 4.13
N PRO A 172 -14.61 9.48 5.20
CA PRO A 172 -15.14 10.29 6.29
C PRO A 172 -14.05 11.14 6.94
N PRO A 173 -14.33 12.42 7.28
CA PRO A 173 -13.35 13.31 7.90
C PRO A 173 -12.72 12.74 9.17
N GLU A 174 -13.50 12.08 10.02
CA GLU A 174 -13.02 11.41 11.24
C GLU A 174 -12.06 10.27 10.93
N THR A 175 -12.29 9.51 9.88
CA THR A 175 -11.38 8.46 9.41
C THR A 175 -10.07 9.06 8.91
N ALA A 176 -10.13 10.12 8.10
CA ALA A 176 -8.95 10.79 7.60
C ALA A 176 -8.09 11.37 8.74
N MET A 177 -8.71 11.97 9.75
CA MET A 177 -8.00 12.48 10.94
C MET A 177 -7.37 11.35 11.75
N ALA A 178 -8.08 10.22 11.94
CA ALA A 178 -7.58 9.07 12.67
C ALA A 178 -6.38 8.42 11.97
N ASP A 179 -6.39 8.35 10.64
CA ASP A 179 -5.25 7.89 9.84
C ASP A 179 -4.03 8.81 10.03
N LEU A 180 -4.23 10.12 9.92
CA LEU A 180 -3.14 11.09 10.13
C LEU A 180 -2.54 10.98 11.53
N ALA A 181 -3.38 10.77 12.55
CA ALA A 181 -2.91 10.54 13.91
C ALA A 181 -2.09 9.26 14.02
N GLY A 182 -2.50 8.18 13.35
CA GLY A 182 -1.75 6.92 13.29
C GLY A 182 -0.43 7.04 12.53
N LEU A 183 -0.45 7.74 11.38
CA LEU A 183 0.75 8.02 10.59
C LEU A 183 1.80 8.81 11.36
N ALA A 184 1.38 9.77 12.19
CA ALA A 184 2.29 10.61 12.98
C ALA A 184 3.11 9.83 14.02
N VAL A 185 2.62 8.66 14.44
CA VAL A 185 3.24 7.83 15.51
C VAL A 185 3.74 6.48 15.01
N ARG A 186 3.78 6.27 13.67
CA ARG A 186 4.22 5.00 13.12
C ARG A 186 5.71 4.77 13.37
N ASP A 187 6.05 3.49 13.55
CA ASP A 187 7.43 3.04 13.63
C ASP A 187 8.11 2.98 12.26
N GLU A 188 9.42 2.79 12.27
CA GLU A 188 10.22 2.49 11.08
C GLU A 188 9.98 1.06 10.59
N GLY A 189 10.09 0.86 9.27
CA GLY A 189 9.99 -0.44 8.62
C GLY A 189 11.33 -1.09 8.24
N PHE A 190 12.47 -0.40 8.47
CA PHE A 190 13.80 -0.90 8.04
C PHE A 190 14.18 -2.23 8.71
N GLU A 191 13.83 -2.42 9.98
CA GLU A 191 14.08 -3.68 10.69
C GLU A 191 13.36 -4.87 10.03
N VAL A 192 12.12 -4.66 9.58
CA VAL A 192 11.34 -5.68 8.86
C VAL A 192 12.02 -6.02 7.53
N LEU A 193 12.47 -5.03 6.78
CA LEU A 193 13.14 -5.23 5.48
C LEU A 193 14.51 -5.89 5.63
N SER A 194 15.29 -5.53 6.65
CA SER A 194 16.59 -6.15 6.89
C SER A 194 16.48 -7.62 7.29
N ALA A 195 15.38 -8.02 7.94
CA ALA A 195 15.11 -9.42 8.29
C ALA A 195 14.29 -10.17 7.22
N TRP A 196 13.90 -9.51 6.13
CA TRP A 196 13.04 -10.10 5.11
C TRP A 196 13.77 -11.14 4.27
N ASP A 197 13.30 -12.38 4.27
CA ASP A 197 13.93 -13.57 3.67
C ASP A 197 13.17 -14.13 2.45
N ARG A 198 12.25 -13.37 1.87
CA ARG A 198 11.43 -13.74 0.71
C ARG A 198 11.58 -12.70 -0.41
N PRO A 199 11.12 -13.00 -1.64
CA PRO A 199 11.14 -12.03 -2.74
C PRO A 199 10.50 -10.69 -2.37
N LEU A 200 11.15 -9.60 -2.81
CA LEU A 200 10.76 -8.21 -2.57
C LEU A 200 10.70 -7.43 -3.88
N LEU A 201 9.56 -6.82 -4.16
CA LEU A 201 9.39 -5.79 -5.17
C LEU A 201 9.22 -4.44 -4.46
N VAL A 202 10.00 -3.45 -4.87
CA VAL A 202 9.77 -2.04 -4.50
C VAL A 202 9.53 -1.28 -5.79
N ALA A 203 8.39 -0.62 -5.90
CA ALA A 203 8.00 0.14 -7.08
C ALA A 203 7.64 1.58 -6.70
N VAL A 204 8.06 2.54 -7.48
CA VAL A 204 7.86 3.96 -7.23
C VAL A 204 7.68 4.70 -8.55
N GLY A 205 6.78 5.68 -8.57
CA GLY A 205 6.65 6.60 -9.69
C GLY A 205 7.86 7.54 -9.78
N GLU A 206 8.32 7.78 -11.01
CA GLU A 206 9.43 8.73 -11.25
C GLU A 206 9.10 10.15 -10.75
N GLU A 207 7.82 10.54 -10.82
CA GLU A 207 7.30 11.84 -10.39
C GLU A 207 6.70 11.82 -8.97
N ASP A 208 6.94 10.77 -8.15
CA ASP A 208 6.41 10.70 -6.79
C ASP A 208 7.00 11.79 -5.89
N ALA A 209 6.18 12.79 -5.54
CA ALA A 209 6.55 13.91 -4.68
C ALA A 209 6.31 13.64 -3.18
N ILE A 210 5.70 12.49 -2.81
CA ILE A 210 5.36 12.13 -1.43
C ILE A 210 6.36 11.13 -0.85
N ALA A 211 6.72 10.12 -1.64
CA ALA A 211 7.73 9.11 -1.32
C ALA A 211 8.71 9.01 -2.52
N PRO A 212 9.65 9.95 -2.67
CA PRO A 212 10.51 10.03 -3.83
C PRO A 212 11.36 8.76 -4.03
N PRO A 213 11.87 8.48 -5.25
CA PRO A 213 12.65 7.28 -5.56
C PRO A 213 13.78 6.95 -4.58
N ALA A 214 14.41 7.97 -3.98
CA ALA A 214 15.45 7.76 -2.97
C ALA A 214 14.96 6.98 -1.73
N ASP A 215 13.70 7.11 -1.34
CA ASP A 215 13.11 6.31 -0.24
C ASP A 215 13.02 4.82 -0.64
N SER A 216 12.71 4.53 -1.90
CA SER A 216 12.66 3.18 -2.45
C SER A 216 14.06 2.55 -2.58
N GLU A 217 15.06 3.33 -2.99
CA GLU A 217 16.46 2.93 -3.00
C GLU A 217 16.94 2.54 -1.59
N ALA A 218 16.61 3.36 -0.58
CA ALA A 218 16.96 3.09 0.81
C ALA A 218 16.31 1.78 1.33
N MET A 219 15.07 1.47 0.92
CA MET A 219 14.40 0.22 1.29
C MET A 219 15.08 -1.00 0.65
N THR A 220 15.45 -0.93 -0.62
CA THR A 220 16.10 -2.05 -1.30
C THR A 220 17.52 -2.30 -0.80
N ALA A 221 18.24 -1.24 -0.41
CA ALA A 221 19.61 -1.32 0.09
C ALA A 221 19.74 -2.15 1.39
N VAL A 222 18.70 -2.18 2.23
CA VAL A 222 18.73 -2.93 3.50
C VAL A 222 18.20 -4.36 3.40
N ALA A 223 17.56 -4.74 2.29
CA ALA A 223 16.92 -6.04 2.10
C ALA A 223 17.91 -7.15 1.68
N ALA A 224 19.04 -7.26 2.41
CA ALA A 224 20.17 -8.13 2.03
C ALA A 224 19.86 -9.64 2.13
N HIS A 225 18.85 -10.05 2.89
CA HIS A 225 18.45 -11.45 3.05
C HIS A 225 17.39 -11.90 2.04
N ALA A 226 16.77 -10.96 1.30
CA ALA A 226 15.79 -11.32 0.30
C ALA A 226 16.45 -12.04 -0.89
N PRO A 227 15.96 -13.24 -1.28
CA PRO A 227 16.57 -14.02 -2.36
C PRO A 227 16.39 -13.40 -3.75
N TRP A 228 15.47 -12.46 -3.86
CA TRP A 228 15.19 -11.69 -5.06
C TRP A 228 14.69 -10.29 -4.65
N VAL A 229 15.35 -9.26 -5.14
CA VAL A 229 14.96 -7.85 -4.92
C VAL A 229 14.88 -7.17 -6.28
N ARG A 230 13.79 -6.46 -6.51
CA ARG A 230 13.64 -5.60 -7.69
C ARG A 230 13.18 -4.21 -7.26
N LEU A 231 13.93 -3.19 -7.67
CA LEU A 231 13.49 -1.80 -7.70
C LEU A 231 12.94 -1.50 -9.08
N LEU A 232 11.72 -0.94 -9.13
CA LEU A 232 11.05 -0.52 -10.34
C LEU A 232 10.71 0.97 -10.22
N THR A 233 11.46 1.82 -10.90
CA THR A 233 11.08 3.23 -11.09
C THR A 233 10.24 3.33 -12.35
N VAL A 234 9.02 3.84 -12.22
CA VAL A 234 8.00 3.81 -13.28
C VAL A 234 7.87 5.19 -13.91
N PRO A 235 8.30 5.36 -15.19
CA PRO A 235 8.18 6.64 -15.89
C PRO A 235 6.72 7.08 -16.04
N GLY A 236 6.48 8.39 -15.91
CA GLY A 236 5.15 8.97 -16.08
C GLY A 236 4.14 8.57 -15.01
N ALA A 237 4.58 8.06 -13.87
CA ALA A 237 3.76 7.82 -12.67
C ALA A 237 4.19 8.74 -11.52
N GLY A 238 3.22 9.20 -10.75
CA GLY A 238 3.37 9.87 -9.48
C GLY A 238 3.27 8.87 -8.32
N HIS A 239 2.50 9.23 -7.29
CA HIS A 239 2.33 8.44 -6.07
C HIS A 239 1.29 7.31 -6.19
N MET A 240 0.86 6.97 -7.40
CA MET A 240 -0.23 6.01 -7.64
C MET A 240 0.11 5.03 -8.77
N VAL A 241 1.32 4.44 -8.73
CA VAL A 241 1.81 3.52 -9.77
C VAL A 241 0.78 2.46 -10.18
N PRO A 242 0.07 1.76 -9.26
CA PRO A 242 -0.91 0.75 -9.66
C PRO A 242 -2.13 1.30 -10.42
N LEU A 243 -2.39 2.60 -10.31
CA LEU A 243 -3.51 3.28 -10.97
C LEU A 243 -3.07 4.01 -12.24
N GLU A 244 -1.90 4.65 -12.21
CA GLU A 244 -1.41 5.47 -13.32
C GLU A 244 -0.73 4.62 -14.40
N GLN A 245 0.02 3.59 -14.02
CA GLN A 245 0.76 2.68 -14.89
C GLN A 245 0.48 1.21 -14.52
N PRO A 246 -0.79 0.76 -14.63
CA PRO A 246 -1.20 -0.56 -14.15
C PRO A 246 -0.55 -1.73 -14.88
N ASP A 247 -0.07 -1.55 -16.12
CA ASP A 247 0.65 -2.60 -16.85
C ASP A 247 2.07 -2.79 -16.31
N GLU A 248 2.76 -1.72 -15.94
CA GLU A 248 4.07 -1.79 -15.29
C GLU A 248 3.96 -2.41 -13.89
N ALA A 249 2.95 -2.00 -13.11
CA ALA A 249 2.66 -2.61 -11.82
C ALA A 249 2.35 -4.11 -11.94
N ALA A 250 1.56 -4.49 -12.95
CA ALA A 250 1.22 -5.89 -13.24
C ALA A 250 2.45 -6.72 -13.62
N ALA A 251 3.33 -6.20 -14.49
CA ALA A 251 4.57 -6.86 -14.88
C ALA A 251 5.53 -7.06 -13.68
N GLY A 252 5.61 -6.05 -12.81
CA GLY A 252 6.37 -6.14 -11.56
C GLY A 252 5.84 -7.23 -10.64
N LEU A 253 4.52 -7.28 -10.41
CA LEU A 253 3.86 -8.28 -9.58
C LEU A 253 3.96 -9.69 -10.17
N ALA A 254 3.84 -9.86 -11.48
CA ALA A 254 4.04 -11.15 -12.14
C ALA A 254 5.47 -11.66 -11.91
N SER A 255 6.47 -10.80 -12.06
CA SER A 255 7.88 -11.14 -11.80
C SER A 255 8.13 -11.54 -10.33
N LEU A 256 7.50 -10.81 -9.38
CA LEU A 256 7.54 -11.16 -7.94
C LEU A 256 6.92 -12.55 -7.69
N ALA A 257 5.75 -12.82 -8.28
CA ALA A 257 5.07 -14.10 -8.14
C ALA A 257 5.90 -15.26 -8.69
N GLU A 258 6.54 -15.09 -9.84
CA GLU A 258 7.45 -16.07 -10.41
C GLU A 258 8.68 -16.31 -9.51
N ALA A 259 9.25 -15.25 -8.95
CA ALA A 259 10.35 -15.37 -7.99
C ALA A 259 9.91 -16.13 -6.72
N ALA A 260 8.70 -15.85 -6.23
CA ALA A 260 8.10 -16.51 -5.07
C ALA A 260 7.81 -18.02 -5.29
N LEU A 261 7.51 -18.42 -6.52
CA LEU A 261 7.34 -19.84 -6.87
C LEU A 261 8.68 -20.59 -6.97
N ARG A 262 9.77 -19.90 -7.25
CA ARG A 262 11.12 -20.49 -7.32
C ARG A 262 11.84 -20.50 -5.97
N ALA A 263 11.44 -19.66 -5.05
CA ALA A 263 12.00 -19.61 -3.71
C ALA A 263 11.59 -20.86 -2.89
N PRO A 264 12.49 -21.40 -2.06
CA PRO A 264 12.25 -22.60 -1.27
C PRO A 264 11.11 -22.47 -0.26
#